data_0c28e31115ea5a1c7254733cc9e9c650
#
_entry.id   0c28e31115ea5a1c7254733cc9e9c650
#
_cell.length_a   1.000
_cell.length_b   1.000
_cell.length_c   1.000
_cell.angle_alpha   90.00
_cell.angle_beta   90.00
_cell.angle_gamma   90.00
#
_symmetry.space_group_name_H-M   'P 1'
#
loop_
_entity.id
_entity.type
_entity.pdbx_description
1 polymer ?
#
loop_
_entity_poly.entity_id
_entity_poly.type
_entity_poly.pdbx_seq_one_letter_code
_entity_poly.pdbx_strand_id
1 'polypeptide(L)'
;MITLLGRLFIKNANATDDPRVRQAWGTLVSVLGIILNALLFAAKFIIGALTGMLAIQADAVNNLSDAGASAVSLVSFKISAKPADREHPFGHARVEYVASLVVSFFILFIGFELVRDAIEKFKSPTLPEFRAVAVAVLALCIACKLWMSFFNRRVGRRIHSDVMRATATDSLCDAAATTAVLAANMLSLLLPESVAVYVDPVMSVLVAILIFIAGARVLLETNNAIIGTAPDEEVVATIRRVVAEFPEALGIHDLIVHSYGAGRTIASLHIEVDGKEDVFRSHDAMDLIERRLGEEHITCTIHMDPIVTDNEEVTKWRTAVKEIVGEIDTRIDLHDFRMVPGLTHTNLIFDIAVPFELKTPEGTIKEEIERRVHALDPNYFTVITVDRM
;
A
#
# COMPACT_ATOMS: atom_id res chain seq x y z
N MET A 1 24.32 -2.82 -12.28
CA MET A 1 23.56 -3.81 -13.06
C MET A 1 22.12 -3.32 -13.33
N ILE A 2 21.30 -2.97 -12.33
CA ILE A 2 19.91 -2.46 -12.53
C ILE A 2 19.87 -1.24 -13.45
N THR A 3 20.72 -0.25 -13.19
CA THR A 3 20.87 0.94 -14.06
C THR A 3 21.32 0.58 -15.47
N LEU A 4 22.11 -0.47 -15.63
CA LEU A 4 22.57 -0.95 -16.93
C LEU A 4 21.43 -1.62 -17.71
N LEU A 5 20.68 -2.54 -17.07
CA LEU A 5 19.50 -3.17 -17.67
C LEU A 5 18.44 -2.13 -18.03
N GLY A 6 18.16 -1.19 -17.12
CA GLY A 6 17.24 -0.10 -17.41
C GLY A 6 17.68 0.75 -18.62
N ARG A 7 18.94 1.12 -18.70
CA ARG A 7 19.46 1.91 -19.84
C ARG A 7 19.46 1.16 -21.18
N LEU A 8 19.63 -0.18 -21.12
CA LEU A 8 19.62 -1.02 -22.33
C LEU A 8 18.22 -1.23 -22.90
N PHE A 9 17.22 -1.37 -22.02
CA PHE A 9 15.88 -1.81 -22.45
C PHE A 9 14.78 -0.75 -22.27
N ILE A 10 15.03 0.32 -21.50
CA ILE A 10 14.01 1.32 -21.18
C ILE A 10 14.51 2.73 -21.52
N LYS A 11 13.82 3.38 -22.45
CA LYS A 11 14.07 4.80 -22.78
C LYS A 11 13.66 5.68 -21.60
N ASN A 12 14.55 6.58 -21.16
CA ASN A 12 14.31 7.45 -20.00
C ASN A 12 14.02 6.71 -18.68
N ALA A 13 14.74 5.60 -18.42
CA ALA A 13 14.52 4.70 -17.27
C ALA A 13 14.47 5.37 -15.88
N ASN A 14 14.84 6.65 -15.77
CA ASN A 14 14.82 7.42 -14.52
C ASN A 14 13.50 8.15 -14.26
N ALA A 15 12.67 8.37 -15.28
CA ALA A 15 11.38 9.05 -15.17
C ALA A 15 10.29 8.06 -14.69
N THR A 16 10.38 7.62 -13.43
CA THR A 16 9.53 6.57 -12.88
C THR A 16 8.09 7.01 -12.61
N ASP A 17 7.83 8.31 -12.62
CA ASP A 17 6.49 8.89 -12.50
C ASP A 17 5.70 8.80 -13.83
N ASP A 18 6.41 8.61 -14.95
CA ASP A 18 5.76 8.34 -16.24
C ASP A 18 5.18 6.91 -16.24
N PRO A 19 3.85 6.75 -16.42
CA PRO A 19 3.20 5.44 -16.48
C PRO A 19 3.80 4.49 -17.50
N ARG A 20 4.31 5.01 -18.63
CA ARG A 20 4.95 4.23 -19.69
C ARG A 20 6.29 3.65 -19.23
N VAL A 21 7.07 4.45 -18.51
CA VAL A 21 8.36 4.00 -17.95
C VAL A 21 8.13 2.99 -16.83
N ARG A 22 7.11 3.23 -15.98
CA ARG A 22 6.69 2.30 -14.95
C ARG A 22 6.26 0.94 -15.54
N GLN A 23 5.42 0.96 -16.57
CA GLN A 23 5.01 -0.24 -17.31
C GLN A 23 6.21 -0.98 -17.92
N ALA A 24 7.15 -0.26 -18.52
CA ALA A 24 8.34 -0.84 -19.12
C ALA A 24 9.23 -1.55 -18.08
N TRP A 25 9.39 -0.97 -16.87
CA TRP A 25 10.07 -1.62 -15.77
C TRP A 25 9.36 -2.88 -15.29
N GLY A 26 8.04 -2.82 -15.10
CA GLY A 26 7.23 -3.98 -14.72
C GLY A 26 7.33 -5.11 -15.75
N THR A 27 7.19 -4.77 -17.03
CA THR A 27 7.34 -5.73 -18.13
C THR A 27 8.73 -6.39 -18.14
N LEU A 28 9.79 -5.59 -18.02
CA LEU A 28 11.18 -6.11 -18.01
C LEU A 28 11.39 -7.11 -16.87
N VAL A 29 10.95 -6.77 -15.65
CA VAL A 29 11.09 -7.62 -14.47
C VAL A 29 10.28 -8.90 -14.61
N SER A 30 9.03 -8.81 -15.08
CA SER A 30 8.17 -9.99 -15.27
C SER A 30 8.72 -10.93 -16.34
N VAL A 31 9.21 -10.41 -17.46
CA VAL A 31 9.84 -11.23 -18.52
C VAL A 31 11.11 -11.92 -18.01
N LEU A 32 11.97 -11.18 -17.27
CA LEU A 32 13.15 -11.78 -16.64
C LEU A 32 12.75 -12.85 -15.62
N GLY A 33 11.70 -12.61 -14.84
CA GLY A 33 11.15 -13.59 -13.88
C GLY A 33 10.71 -14.87 -14.57
N ILE A 34 9.94 -14.77 -15.65
CA ILE A 34 9.50 -15.94 -16.44
C ILE A 34 10.71 -16.72 -16.97
N ILE A 35 11.67 -16.04 -17.61
CA ILE A 35 12.85 -16.69 -18.20
C ILE A 35 13.68 -17.38 -17.12
N LEU A 36 13.98 -16.68 -16.02
CA LEU A 36 14.82 -17.23 -14.96
C LEU A 36 14.14 -18.41 -14.26
N ASN A 37 12.87 -18.31 -13.93
CA ASN A 37 12.13 -19.42 -13.31
C ASN A 37 11.99 -20.62 -14.25
N ALA A 38 11.82 -20.41 -15.56
CA ALA A 38 11.82 -21.49 -16.54
C ALA A 38 13.20 -22.17 -16.63
N LEU A 39 14.29 -21.41 -16.58
CA LEU A 39 15.66 -21.97 -16.56
C LEU A 39 15.94 -22.75 -15.26
N LEU A 40 15.50 -22.22 -14.11
CA LEU A 40 15.62 -22.89 -12.81
C LEU A 40 14.81 -24.19 -12.79
N PHE A 41 13.57 -24.17 -13.31
CA PHE A 41 12.76 -25.36 -13.50
C PHE A 41 13.50 -26.41 -14.31
N ALA A 42 13.99 -26.06 -15.50
CA ALA A 42 14.70 -27.00 -16.38
C ALA A 42 15.95 -27.58 -15.69
N ALA A 43 16.77 -26.73 -15.07
CA ALA A 43 17.99 -27.16 -14.38
C ALA A 43 17.68 -28.13 -13.23
N LYS A 44 16.75 -27.79 -12.34
CA LYS A 44 16.36 -28.64 -11.22
C LYS A 44 15.67 -29.93 -11.68
N PHE A 45 14.79 -29.86 -12.68
CA PHE A 45 14.08 -31.02 -13.20
C PHE A 45 15.04 -32.04 -13.82
N ILE A 46 15.99 -31.58 -14.65
CA ILE A 46 17.00 -32.43 -15.27
C ILE A 46 17.88 -33.07 -14.19
N ILE A 47 18.39 -32.31 -13.24
CA ILE A 47 19.24 -32.83 -12.17
C ILE A 47 18.42 -33.79 -11.26
N GLY A 48 17.20 -33.46 -10.90
CA GLY A 48 16.34 -34.34 -10.12
C GLY A 48 16.07 -35.67 -10.83
N ALA A 49 15.84 -35.65 -12.15
CA ALA A 49 15.67 -36.87 -12.96
C ALA A 49 16.95 -37.69 -13.05
N LEU A 50 18.10 -37.06 -13.26
CA LEU A 50 19.40 -37.75 -13.35
C LEU A 50 19.90 -38.32 -12.02
N THR A 51 19.51 -37.71 -10.90
CA THR A 51 19.93 -38.15 -9.55
C THR A 51 18.88 -39.01 -8.84
N GLY A 52 17.68 -39.13 -9.39
CA GLY A 52 16.54 -39.80 -8.74
C GLY A 52 15.99 -39.07 -7.50
N MET A 53 16.40 -37.79 -7.29
CA MET A 53 15.99 -36.99 -6.12
C MET A 53 14.63 -36.34 -6.36
N LEU A 54 13.57 -36.96 -5.85
CA LEU A 54 12.20 -36.47 -6.00
C LEU A 54 12.00 -35.06 -5.35
N ALA A 55 12.71 -34.78 -4.25
CA ALA A 55 12.68 -33.46 -3.62
C ALA A 55 13.13 -32.32 -4.54
N ILE A 56 14.17 -32.54 -5.36
CA ILE A 56 14.64 -31.57 -6.35
C ILE A 56 13.62 -31.41 -7.49
N GLN A 57 12.96 -32.49 -7.91
CA GLN A 57 11.90 -32.41 -8.92
C GLN A 57 10.69 -31.65 -8.42
N ALA A 58 10.28 -31.88 -7.17
CA ALA A 58 9.20 -31.12 -6.52
C ALA A 58 9.53 -29.61 -6.44
N ASP A 59 10.76 -29.27 -6.03
CA ASP A 59 11.26 -27.90 -6.01
C ASP A 59 11.35 -27.28 -7.43
N ALA A 60 11.60 -28.09 -8.45
CA ALA A 60 11.51 -27.63 -9.85
C ALA A 60 10.08 -27.22 -10.23
N VAL A 61 9.07 -28.00 -9.85
CA VAL A 61 7.65 -27.66 -10.13
C VAL A 61 7.27 -26.33 -9.46
N ASN A 62 7.84 -26.02 -8.29
CA ASN A 62 7.65 -24.72 -7.65
C ASN A 62 8.14 -23.58 -8.56
N ASN A 63 9.32 -23.68 -9.17
CA ASN A 63 9.79 -22.65 -10.10
C ASN A 63 8.90 -22.49 -11.35
N LEU A 64 8.20 -23.54 -11.77
CA LEU A 64 7.21 -23.43 -12.84
C LEU A 64 5.99 -22.62 -12.39
N SER A 65 5.54 -22.80 -11.14
CA SER A 65 4.47 -21.98 -10.52
C SER A 65 4.88 -20.51 -10.42
N ASP A 66 6.15 -20.23 -10.09
CA ASP A 66 6.69 -18.86 -10.03
C ASP A 66 6.76 -18.18 -11.41
N ALA A 67 7.06 -18.96 -12.45
CA ALA A 67 6.95 -18.46 -13.83
C ALA A 67 5.50 -18.05 -14.15
N GLY A 68 4.50 -18.81 -13.65
CA GLY A 68 3.10 -18.47 -13.73
C GLY A 68 2.75 -17.17 -12.99
N ALA A 69 3.21 -17.00 -11.74
CA ALA A 69 3.04 -15.77 -10.97
C ALA A 69 3.68 -14.55 -11.67
N SER A 70 4.87 -14.72 -12.27
CA SER A 70 5.51 -13.69 -13.07
C SER A 70 4.69 -13.33 -14.33
N ALA A 71 4.00 -14.31 -14.94
CA ALA A 71 3.10 -14.06 -16.07
C ALA A 71 1.85 -13.27 -15.63
N VAL A 72 1.27 -13.58 -14.46
CA VAL A 72 0.18 -12.79 -13.85
C VAL A 72 0.62 -11.34 -13.63
N SER A 73 1.81 -11.14 -13.06
CA SER A 73 2.40 -9.80 -12.90
C SER A 73 2.57 -9.05 -14.22
N LEU A 74 3.04 -9.73 -15.27
CA LEU A 74 3.18 -9.14 -16.62
C LEU A 74 1.83 -8.67 -17.19
N VAL A 75 0.79 -9.48 -17.05
CA VAL A 75 -0.56 -9.13 -17.49
C VAL A 75 -1.09 -7.96 -16.69
N SER A 76 -0.89 -7.97 -15.37
CA SER A 76 -1.26 -6.90 -14.47
C SER A 76 -0.68 -5.55 -14.90
N PHE A 77 0.63 -5.47 -15.14
CA PHE A 77 1.27 -4.22 -15.61
C PHE A 77 0.76 -3.72 -16.95
N LYS A 78 0.40 -4.63 -17.86
CA LYS A 78 -0.20 -4.25 -19.15
C LYS A 78 -1.61 -3.69 -18.98
N ILE A 79 -2.40 -4.24 -18.08
CA ILE A 79 -3.77 -3.80 -17.84
C ILE A 79 -3.79 -2.50 -17.04
N SER A 80 -2.98 -2.40 -15.98
CA SER A 80 -2.93 -1.22 -15.09
C SER A 80 -2.54 0.06 -15.84
N ALA A 81 -1.74 -0.06 -16.90
CA ALA A 81 -1.33 1.06 -17.73
C ALA A 81 -2.41 1.54 -18.73
N LYS A 82 -3.55 0.83 -18.86
CA LYS A 82 -4.65 1.30 -19.71
C LYS A 82 -5.30 2.54 -19.13
N PRO A 83 -5.63 3.54 -19.97
CA PRO A 83 -6.38 4.71 -19.55
C PRO A 83 -7.78 4.33 -19.06
N ALA A 84 -8.47 5.28 -18.44
CA ALA A 84 -9.87 5.16 -18.13
C ALA A 84 -10.71 4.88 -19.39
N ASP A 85 -11.70 4.02 -19.25
CA ASP A 85 -12.68 3.68 -20.28
C ASP A 85 -14.11 3.71 -19.69
N ARG A 86 -15.10 3.33 -20.50
CA ARG A 86 -16.51 3.36 -20.09
C ARG A 86 -16.83 2.40 -18.94
N GLU A 87 -16.15 1.25 -18.90
CA GLU A 87 -16.36 0.22 -17.86
C GLU A 87 -15.55 0.54 -16.58
N HIS A 88 -14.39 1.19 -16.75
CA HIS A 88 -13.48 1.56 -15.68
C HIS A 88 -13.14 3.06 -15.74
N PRO A 89 -14.07 3.96 -15.35
CA PRO A 89 -13.91 5.41 -15.49
C PRO A 89 -12.75 5.97 -14.64
N PHE A 90 -12.35 5.26 -13.59
CA PHE A 90 -11.18 5.63 -12.78
C PHE A 90 -9.87 4.99 -13.24
N GLY A 91 -9.87 4.27 -14.39
CA GLY A 91 -8.71 3.56 -14.92
C GLY A 91 -8.51 2.18 -14.30
N HIS A 92 -7.42 1.53 -14.71
CA HIS A 92 -7.17 0.12 -14.42
C HIS A 92 -6.06 -0.12 -13.40
N ALA A 93 -5.55 0.93 -12.73
CA ALA A 93 -4.39 0.82 -11.86
C ALA A 93 -4.59 -0.17 -10.68
N ARG A 94 -5.81 -0.33 -10.17
CA ARG A 94 -6.14 -1.29 -9.11
C ARG A 94 -5.98 -2.77 -9.50
N VAL A 95 -5.87 -3.09 -10.79
CA VAL A 95 -5.58 -4.47 -11.24
C VAL A 95 -4.25 -4.97 -10.65
N GLU A 96 -3.32 -4.07 -10.32
CA GLU A 96 -2.08 -4.41 -9.64
C GLU A 96 -2.31 -5.00 -8.24
N TYR A 97 -3.30 -4.49 -7.50
CA TYR A 97 -3.67 -5.05 -6.19
C TYR A 97 -4.27 -6.44 -6.34
N VAL A 98 -5.13 -6.65 -7.35
CA VAL A 98 -5.69 -7.98 -7.64
C VAL A 98 -4.59 -8.98 -7.99
N ALA A 99 -3.59 -8.58 -8.77
CA ALA A 99 -2.45 -9.42 -9.09
C ALA A 99 -1.59 -9.75 -7.86
N SER A 100 -1.33 -8.76 -6.98
CA SER A 100 -0.64 -8.99 -5.70
C SER A 100 -1.39 -9.97 -4.81
N LEU A 101 -2.72 -9.89 -4.80
CA LEU A 101 -3.59 -10.80 -4.06
C LEU A 101 -3.46 -12.23 -4.61
N VAL A 102 -3.47 -12.41 -5.93
CA VAL A 102 -3.26 -13.72 -6.57
C VAL A 102 -1.88 -14.28 -6.20
N VAL A 103 -0.82 -13.47 -6.28
CA VAL A 103 0.55 -13.90 -5.90
C VAL A 103 0.61 -14.30 -4.42
N SER A 104 -0.03 -13.56 -3.51
CA SER A 104 -0.07 -13.91 -2.09
C SER A 104 -0.77 -15.24 -1.81
N PHE A 105 -1.83 -15.56 -2.53
CA PHE A 105 -2.47 -16.88 -2.45
C PHE A 105 -1.55 -18.00 -2.92
N PHE A 106 -0.77 -17.79 -3.97
CA PHE A 106 0.24 -18.77 -4.41
C PHE A 106 1.30 -19.00 -3.33
N ILE A 107 1.81 -17.94 -2.69
CA ILE A 107 2.77 -18.04 -1.59
C ILE A 107 2.18 -18.88 -0.44
N LEU A 108 0.94 -18.61 -0.03
CA LEU A 108 0.26 -19.35 1.04
C LEU A 108 0.01 -20.81 0.65
N PHE A 109 -0.38 -21.07 -0.60
CA PHE A 109 -0.58 -22.42 -1.11
C PHE A 109 0.74 -23.23 -1.09
N ILE A 110 1.85 -22.65 -1.53
CA ILE A 110 3.18 -23.27 -1.46
C ILE A 110 3.56 -23.56 -0.01
N GLY A 111 3.31 -22.64 0.92
CA GLY A 111 3.53 -22.86 2.34
C GLY A 111 2.72 -24.06 2.88
N PHE A 112 1.46 -24.19 2.46
CA PHE A 112 0.62 -25.33 2.83
C PHE A 112 1.15 -26.67 2.29
N GLU A 113 1.54 -26.72 1.01
CA GLU A 113 2.15 -27.90 0.40
C GLU A 113 3.43 -28.31 1.14
N LEU A 114 4.27 -27.33 1.51
CA LEU A 114 5.51 -27.61 2.25
C LEU A 114 5.25 -28.20 3.64
N VAL A 115 4.20 -27.74 4.34
CA VAL A 115 3.75 -28.36 5.62
C VAL A 115 3.29 -29.81 5.40
N ARG A 116 2.51 -30.05 4.37
CA ARG A 116 2.03 -31.38 4.02
C ARG A 116 3.20 -32.34 3.75
N ASP A 117 4.16 -31.90 2.92
CA ASP A 117 5.33 -32.70 2.59
C ASP A 117 6.21 -32.98 3.82
N ALA A 118 6.36 -32.00 4.72
CA ALA A 118 7.06 -32.19 5.98
C ALA A 118 6.37 -33.23 6.87
N ILE A 119 5.03 -33.21 6.97
CA ILE A 119 4.27 -34.21 7.73
C ILE A 119 4.45 -35.61 7.13
N GLU A 120 4.45 -35.75 5.80
CA GLU A 120 4.69 -37.04 5.14
C GLU A 120 6.10 -37.56 5.42
N LYS A 121 7.12 -36.70 5.40
CA LYS A 121 8.50 -37.05 5.77
C LYS A 121 8.66 -37.46 7.23
N PHE A 122 7.88 -36.89 8.15
CA PHE A 122 7.84 -37.35 9.54
C PHE A 122 7.29 -38.76 9.67
N LYS A 123 6.30 -39.14 8.84
CA LYS A 123 5.70 -40.49 8.86
C LYS A 123 6.59 -41.55 8.19
N SER A 124 7.34 -41.16 7.18
CA SER A 124 8.21 -42.05 6.39
C SER A 124 9.57 -41.42 6.20
N PRO A 125 10.38 -41.34 7.28
CA PRO A 125 11.66 -40.66 7.24
C PRO A 125 12.64 -41.40 6.32
N THR A 126 13.23 -40.68 5.40
CA THR A 126 14.24 -41.18 4.45
C THR A 126 15.49 -40.33 4.51
N LEU A 127 16.65 -40.95 4.42
CA LEU A 127 17.90 -40.22 4.30
C LEU A 127 18.00 -39.61 2.89
N PRO A 128 18.30 -38.29 2.77
CA PRO A 128 18.48 -37.68 1.47
C PRO A 128 19.74 -38.21 0.76
N GLU A 129 19.63 -38.55 -0.53
CA GLU A 129 20.79 -38.91 -1.35
C GLU A 129 21.60 -37.66 -1.71
N PHE A 130 22.81 -37.57 -1.13
CA PHE A 130 23.64 -36.40 -1.28
C PHE A 130 24.66 -36.57 -2.44
N ARG A 131 24.54 -35.75 -3.49
CA ARG A 131 25.48 -35.69 -4.58
C ARG A 131 26.07 -34.28 -4.73
N ALA A 132 27.41 -34.16 -4.90
CA ALA A 132 28.09 -32.86 -5.02
C ALA A 132 27.52 -31.99 -6.14
N VAL A 133 27.05 -32.57 -7.22
CA VAL A 133 26.40 -31.84 -8.34
C VAL A 133 25.08 -31.21 -7.89
N ALA A 134 24.28 -31.91 -7.06
CA ALA A 134 23.04 -31.37 -6.55
C ALA A 134 23.32 -30.14 -5.67
N VAL A 135 24.34 -30.18 -4.81
CA VAL A 135 24.78 -29.03 -3.99
C VAL A 135 25.12 -27.81 -4.86
N ALA A 136 25.94 -28.02 -5.91
CA ALA A 136 26.35 -26.94 -6.80
C ALA A 136 25.12 -26.30 -7.51
N VAL A 137 24.19 -27.11 -8.00
CA VAL A 137 22.97 -26.64 -8.65
C VAL A 137 22.07 -25.91 -7.67
N LEU A 138 21.83 -26.46 -6.46
CA LEU A 138 21.02 -25.79 -5.43
C LEU A 138 21.65 -24.46 -5.00
N ALA A 139 22.98 -24.41 -4.80
CA ALA A 139 23.68 -23.16 -4.48
C ALA A 139 23.52 -22.10 -5.59
N LEU A 140 23.62 -22.50 -6.87
CA LEU A 140 23.36 -21.61 -7.99
C LEU A 140 21.90 -21.13 -8.02
N CYS A 141 20.95 -22.01 -7.73
CA CYS A 141 19.52 -21.66 -7.66
C CYS A 141 19.25 -20.65 -6.53
N ILE A 142 19.84 -20.87 -5.34
CA ILE A 142 19.76 -19.93 -4.21
C ILE A 142 20.31 -18.55 -4.62
N ALA A 143 21.50 -18.52 -5.21
CA ALA A 143 22.11 -17.26 -5.66
C ALA A 143 21.24 -16.54 -6.69
N CYS A 144 20.63 -17.27 -7.63
CA CYS A 144 19.72 -16.73 -8.63
C CYS A 144 18.44 -16.15 -7.97
N LYS A 145 17.80 -16.87 -7.04
CA LYS A 145 16.60 -16.44 -6.32
C LYS A 145 16.88 -15.22 -5.41
N LEU A 146 18.00 -15.20 -4.72
CA LEU A 146 18.43 -14.03 -3.94
C LEU A 146 18.65 -12.80 -4.84
N TRP A 147 19.25 -13.00 -5.99
CA TRP A 147 19.41 -11.93 -6.97
C TRP A 147 18.06 -11.44 -7.49
N MET A 148 17.12 -12.33 -7.81
CA MET A 148 15.77 -11.99 -8.24
C MET A 148 15.03 -11.19 -7.16
N SER A 149 15.09 -11.64 -5.90
CA SER A 149 14.50 -10.92 -4.76
C SER A 149 15.06 -9.51 -4.62
N PHE A 150 16.39 -9.37 -4.63
CA PHE A 150 17.05 -8.07 -4.56
C PHE A 150 16.66 -7.16 -5.74
N PHE A 151 16.64 -7.70 -6.95
CA PHE A 151 16.29 -6.97 -8.16
C PHE A 151 14.85 -6.49 -8.13
N ASN A 152 13.90 -7.39 -7.86
CA ASN A 152 12.47 -7.10 -7.77
C ASN A 152 12.17 -6.08 -6.67
N ARG A 153 12.79 -6.23 -5.48
CA ARG A 153 12.61 -5.29 -4.37
C ARG A 153 13.10 -3.89 -4.70
N ARG A 154 14.25 -3.79 -5.40
CA ARG A 154 14.82 -2.50 -5.77
C ARG A 154 14.02 -1.82 -6.88
N VAL A 155 13.55 -2.57 -7.87
CA VAL A 155 12.68 -2.04 -8.92
C VAL A 155 11.32 -1.68 -8.33
N GLY A 156 10.71 -2.57 -7.52
CA GLY A 156 9.42 -2.34 -6.87
C GLY A 156 9.38 -1.07 -6.03
N ARG A 157 10.45 -0.79 -5.27
CA ARG A 157 10.59 0.50 -4.54
C ARG A 157 10.69 1.70 -5.47
N ARG A 158 11.36 1.53 -6.61
CA ARG A 158 11.59 2.62 -7.56
C ARG A 158 10.34 3.02 -8.34
N ILE A 159 9.45 2.07 -8.62
CA ILE A 159 8.20 2.29 -9.38
C ILE A 159 6.96 2.23 -8.49
N HIS A 160 7.13 2.20 -7.15
CA HIS A 160 6.05 2.09 -6.15
C HIS A 160 5.06 0.95 -6.48
N SER A 161 5.60 -0.27 -6.75
CA SER A 161 4.80 -1.43 -7.14
C SER A 161 4.74 -2.49 -6.04
N ASP A 162 3.54 -2.77 -5.55
CA ASP A 162 3.27 -3.81 -4.56
C ASP A 162 3.43 -5.21 -5.15
N VAL A 163 3.06 -5.41 -6.43
CA VAL A 163 3.31 -6.67 -7.14
C VAL A 163 4.79 -7.02 -7.15
N MET A 164 5.67 -6.05 -7.45
CA MET A 164 7.11 -6.29 -7.44
C MET A 164 7.64 -6.58 -6.03
N ARG A 165 7.07 -5.96 -5.01
CA ARG A 165 7.42 -6.25 -3.61
C ARG A 165 6.96 -7.65 -3.19
N ALA A 166 5.75 -8.05 -3.59
CA ALA A 166 5.24 -9.40 -3.38
C ALA A 166 6.12 -10.45 -4.06
N THR A 167 6.44 -10.27 -5.34
CA THR A 167 7.33 -11.18 -6.09
C THR A 167 8.76 -11.22 -5.51
N ALA A 168 9.24 -10.11 -4.94
CA ALA A 168 10.55 -10.09 -4.24
C ALA A 168 10.51 -10.93 -2.96
N THR A 169 9.41 -10.88 -2.21
CA THR A 169 9.20 -11.67 -1.01
C THR A 169 9.10 -13.15 -1.33
N ASP A 170 8.37 -13.49 -2.37
CA ASP A 170 8.24 -14.85 -2.90
C ASP A 170 9.61 -15.44 -3.27
N SER A 171 10.40 -14.74 -4.09
CA SER A 171 11.76 -15.16 -4.44
C SER A 171 12.70 -15.33 -3.23
N LEU A 172 12.49 -14.52 -2.16
CA LEU A 172 13.25 -14.66 -0.92
C LEU A 172 12.82 -15.90 -0.14
N CYS A 173 11.51 -16.19 -0.07
CA CYS A 173 10.97 -17.39 0.56
C CYS A 173 11.49 -18.65 -0.12
N ASP A 174 11.54 -18.67 -1.45
CA ASP A 174 12.12 -19.78 -2.22
C ASP A 174 13.61 -19.98 -1.95
N ALA A 175 14.38 -18.87 -1.91
CA ALA A 175 15.79 -18.95 -1.54
C ALA A 175 15.98 -19.50 -0.13
N ALA A 176 15.14 -19.11 0.82
CA ALA A 176 15.16 -19.60 2.19
C ALA A 176 14.78 -21.10 2.25
N ALA A 177 13.73 -21.52 1.54
CA ALA A 177 13.31 -22.92 1.45
C ALA A 177 14.43 -23.80 0.87
N THR A 178 14.99 -23.41 -0.27
CA THR A 178 16.10 -24.14 -0.91
C THR A 178 17.36 -24.15 -0.02
N THR A 179 17.65 -23.05 0.70
CA THR A 179 18.76 -22.96 1.66
C THR A 179 18.55 -23.91 2.85
N ALA A 180 17.33 -23.99 3.37
CA ALA A 180 16.99 -24.91 4.46
C ALA A 180 17.13 -26.38 4.03
N VAL A 181 16.70 -26.72 2.82
CA VAL A 181 16.90 -28.07 2.24
C VAL A 181 18.40 -28.36 2.12
N LEU A 182 19.20 -27.43 1.62
CA LEU A 182 20.65 -27.60 1.48
C LEU A 182 21.33 -27.72 2.86
N ALA A 183 20.98 -26.88 3.82
CA ALA A 183 21.55 -26.90 5.17
C ALA A 183 21.17 -28.19 5.92
N ALA A 184 19.90 -28.62 5.80
CA ALA A 184 19.44 -29.90 6.37
C ALA A 184 20.24 -31.11 5.81
N ASN A 185 20.43 -31.11 4.49
CA ASN A 185 21.23 -32.14 3.83
C ASN A 185 22.70 -32.12 4.28
N MET A 186 23.31 -30.95 4.48
CA MET A 186 24.66 -30.81 5.02
C MET A 186 24.75 -31.27 6.46
N LEU A 187 23.78 -30.90 7.29
CA LEU A 187 23.76 -31.25 8.72
C LEU A 187 23.53 -32.78 8.92
N SER A 188 22.70 -33.40 8.08
CA SER A 188 22.43 -34.86 8.18
C SER A 188 23.69 -35.70 7.98
N LEU A 189 24.70 -35.22 7.25
CA LEU A 189 25.99 -35.92 7.07
C LEU A 189 26.84 -35.98 8.36
N LEU A 190 26.56 -35.10 9.33
CA LEU A 190 27.33 -34.98 10.59
C LEU A 190 26.64 -35.68 11.77
N LEU A 191 25.40 -36.13 11.59
CA LEU A 191 24.57 -36.68 12.67
C LEU A 191 24.39 -38.22 12.53
N PRO A 192 24.12 -38.93 13.64
CA PRO A 192 23.70 -40.33 13.60
C PRO A 192 22.42 -40.49 12.75
N GLU A 193 22.28 -41.59 12.02
CA GLU A 193 21.13 -41.85 11.13
C GLU A 193 19.77 -41.68 11.82
N SER A 194 19.67 -42.10 13.09
CA SER A 194 18.45 -41.99 13.88
C SER A 194 17.97 -40.56 14.12
N VAL A 195 18.86 -39.59 14.01
CA VAL A 195 18.58 -38.15 14.15
C VAL A 195 18.53 -37.47 12.79
N ALA A 196 19.43 -37.85 11.90
CA ALA A 196 19.60 -37.28 10.56
C ALA A 196 18.30 -37.31 9.75
N VAL A 197 17.50 -38.37 9.86
CA VAL A 197 16.21 -38.54 9.15
C VAL A 197 15.16 -37.52 9.52
N TYR A 198 15.25 -36.85 10.70
CA TYR A 198 14.30 -35.86 11.16
C TYR A 198 14.73 -34.40 10.90
N VAL A 199 15.98 -34.18 10.51
CA VAL A 199 16.51 -32.83 10.26
C VAL A 199 15.75 -32.13 9.15
N ASP A 200 15.57 -32.79 8.01
CA ASP A 200 14.87 -32.24 6.84
C ASP A 200 13.40 -31.92 7.11
N PRO A 201 12.57 -32.81 7.73
CA PRO A 201 11.20 -32.47 8.11
C PRO A 201 11.09 -31.27 9.08
N VAL A 202 11.96 -31.20 10.10
CA VAL A 202 11.96 -30.07 11.06
C VAL A 202 12.27 -28.76 10.35
N MET A 203 13.31 -28.73 9.53
CA MET A 203 13.67 -27.55 8.76
C MET A 203 12.59 -27.15 7.77
N SER A 204 11.91 -28.11 7.14
CA SER A 204 10.79 -27.86 6.24
C SER A 204 9.61 -27.17 6.96
N VAL A 205 9.26 -27.59 8.17
CA VAL A 205 8.22 -26.93 8.98
C VAL A 205 8.61 -25.50 9.35
N LEU A 206 9.87 -25.27 9.77
CA LEU A 206 10.34 -23.91 10.11
C LEU A 206 10.24 -22.97 8.90
N VAL A 207 10.67 -23.45 7.73
CA VAL A 207 10.57 -22.64 6.50
C VAL A 207 9.11 -22.40 6.12
N ALA A 208 8.24 -23.40 6.24
CA ALA A 208 6.82 -23.25 5.96
C ALA A 208 6.16 -22.16 6.83
N ILE A 209 6.51 -22.09 8.13
CA ILE A 209 6.05 -21.02 9.04
C ILE A 209 6.48 -19.65 8.52
N LEU A 210 7.75 -19.50 8.11
CA LEU A 210 8.24 -18.22 7.57
C LEU A 210 7.52 -17.83 6.29
N ILE A 211 7.24 -18.79 5.40
CA ILE A 211 6.48 -18.58 4.16
C ILE A 211 5.05 -18.14 4.48
N PHE A 212 4.37 -18.79 5.45
CA PHE A 212 3.03 -18.38 5.87
C PHE A 212 3.01 -16.96 6.42
N ILE A 213 3.98 -16.60 7.27
CA ILE A 213 4.07 -15.23 7.81
C ILE A 213 4.28 -14.21 6.67
N ALA A 214 5.16 -14.52 5.72
CA ALA A 214 5.43 -13.65 4.57
C ALA A 214 4.20 -13.50 3.67
N GLY A 215 3.55 -14.61 3.28
CA GLY A 215 2.36 -14.62 2.46
C GLY A 215 1.17 -13.90 3.12
N ALA A 216 0.95 -14.14 4.42
CA ALA A 216 -0.09 -13.47 5.18
C ALA A 216 0.14 -11.94 5.26
N ARG A 217 1.40 -11.51 5.43
CA ARG A 217 1.74 -10.07 5.43
C ARG A 217 1.41 -9.43 4.09
N VAL A 218 1.85 -10.03 2.97
CA VAL A 218 1.55 -9.51 1.62
C VAL A 218 0.05 -9.46 1.38
N LEU A 219 -0.69 -10.50 1.80
CA LEU A 219 -2.15 -10.56 1.69
C LEU A 219 -2.82 -9.41 2.46
N LEU A 220 -2.41 -9.16 3.71
CA LEU A 220 -2.97 -8.10 4.55
C LEU A 220 -2.64 -6.71 4.01
N GLU A 221 -1.40 -6.46 3.59
CA GLU A 221 -0.98 -5.19 2.99
C GLU A 221 -1.78 -4.90 1.71
N THR A 222 -1.96 -5.90 0.84
CA THR A 222 -2.74 -5.78 -0.39
C THR A 222 -4.23 -5.55 -0.10
N ASN A 223 -4.78 -6.29 0.87
CA ASN A 223 -6.18 -6.12 1.27
C ASN A 223 -6.43 -4.71 1.83
N ASN A 224 -5.53 -4.19 2.66
CA ASN A 224 -5.62 -2.83 3.18
C ASN A 224 -5.56 -1.79 2.05
N ALA A 225 -4.71 -1.99 1.05
CA ALA A 225 -4.65 -1.11 -0.13
C ALA A 225 -5.95 -1.13 -0.97
N ILE A 226 -6.66 -2.27 -1.01
CA ILE A 226 -7.97 -2.39 -1.69
C ILE A 226 -9.07 -1.70 -0.87
N ILE A 227 -9.11 -1.90 0.46
CA ILE A 227 -10.09 -1.28 1.37
C ILE A 227 -9.88 0.22 1.42
N GLY A 228 -8.63 0.67 1.46
CA GLY A 228 -8.19 2.05 1.63
C GLY A 228 -7.30 2.19 2.87
N THR A 229 -6.16 2.81 2.68
CA THR A 229 -5.24 3.20 3.75
C THR A 229 -5.26 4.70 3.93
N ALA A 230 -4.85 5.17 5.10
CA ALA A 230 -4.59 6.59 5.29
C ALA A 230 -3.63 7.11 4.19
N PRO A 231 -3.84 8.34 3.68
CA PRO A 231 -2.98 8.91 2.65
C PRO A 231 -1.57 9.13 3.16
N ASP A 232 -0.60 9.13 2.25
CA ASP A 232 0.77 9.49 2.57
C ASP A 232 0.84 10.95 3.08
N GLU A 233 1.57 11.19 4.16
CA GLU A 233 1.74 12.53 4.75
C GLU A 233 2.31 13.52 3.73
N GLU A 234 3.15 13.08 2.80
CA GLU A 234 3.71 13.89 1.72
C GLU A 234 2.63 14.41 0.76
N VAL A 235 1.62 13.58 0.44
CA VAL A 235 0.49 13.97 -0.41
C VAL A 235 -0.36 15.02 0.30
N VAL A 236 -0.69 14.82 1.56
CA VAL A 236 -1.46 15.77 2.37
C VAL A 236 -0.71 17.10 2.50
N ALA A 237 0.60 17.05 2.78
CA ALA A 237 1.45 18.24 2.85
C ALA A 237 1.51 18.99 1.51
N THR A 238 1.55 18.27 0.39
CA THR A 238 1.53 18.87 -0.96
C THR A 238 0.22 19.59 -1.22
N ILE A 239 -0.93 18.97 -0.90
CA ILE A 239 -2.24 19.61 -1.05
C ILE A 239 -2.31 20.90 -0.23
N ARG A 240 -1.95 20.84 1.07
CA ARG A 240 -1.96 22.01 1.95
C ARG A 240 -1.01 23.13 1.46
N ARG A 241 0.16 22.78 0.95
CA ARG A 241 1.13 23.73 0.40
C ARG A 241 0.57 24.43 -0.84
N VAL A 242 -0.01 23.67 -1.77
CA VAL A 242 -0.57 24.26 -3.00
C VAL A 242 -1.76 25.18 -2.67
N VAL A 243 -2.68 24.78 -1.78
CA VAL A 243 -3.80 25.63 -1.38
C VAL A 243 -3.31 26.93 -0.71
N ALA A 244 -2.26 26.84 0.12
CA ALA A 244 -1.70 28.00 0.81
C ALA A 244 -0.99 29.02 -0.14
N GLU A 245 -0.75 28.68 -1.41
CA GLU A 245 -0.25 29.61 -2.42
C GLU A 245 -1.31 30.63 -2.86
N PHE A 246 -2.60 30.40 -2.56
CA PHE A 246 -3.75 31.19 -3.00
C PHE A 246 -4.36 32.00 -1.83
N PRO A 247 -4.28 33.31 -1.86
CA PRO A 247 -4.80 34.16 -0.78
C PRO A 247 -6.33 34.15 -0.63
N GLU A 248 -7.06 33.70 -1.66
CA GLU A 248 -8.50 33.53 -1.64
C GLU A 248 -8.92 32.33 -0.77
N ALA A 249 -8.03 31.38 -0.52
CA ALA A 249 -8.27 30.21 0.35
C ALA A 249 -7.98 30.58 1.79
N LEU A 250 -9.03 30.81 2.58
CA LEU A 250 -8.94 31.23 3.99
C LEU A 250 -8.76 30.06 4.95
N GLY A 251 -9.26 28.89 4.58
CA GLY A 251 -9.17 27.65 5.37
C GLY A 251 -9.35 26.42 4.49
N ILE A 252 -8.92 25.27 4.99
CA ILE A 252 -9.07 23.96 4.37
C ILE A 252 -9.58 22.95 5.41
N HIS A 253 -10.66 22.26 5.09
CA HIS A 253 -11.24 21.21 5.93
C HIS A 253 -11.81 20.07 5.07
N ASP A 254 -12.29 19.01 5.69
CA ASP A 254 -12.88 17.81 5.05
C ASP A 254 -12.02 17.23 3.91
N LEU A 255 -10.70 17.22 4.13
CA LEU A 255 -9.77 16.67 3.16
C LEU A 255 -9.87 15.14 3.13
N ILE A 256 -10.45 14.61 2.07
CA ILE A 256 -10.51 13.18 1.78
C ILE A 256 -9.54 12.88 0.64
N VAL A 257 -8.63 11.93 0.88
CA VAL A 257 -7.66 11.49 -0.13
C VAL A 257 -7.71 9.99 -0.26
N HIS A 258 -7.86 9.49 -1.48
CA HIS A 258 -7.77 8.06 -1.75
C HIS A 258 -6.86 7.74 -2.93
N SER A 259 -6.14 6.63 -2.79
CA SER A 259 -5.36 6.04 -3.87
C SER A 259 -6.23 5.12 -4.71
N TYR A 260 -6.21 5.32 -6.00
CA TYR A 260 -6.85 4.43 -6.98
C TYR A 260 -5.84 3.51 -7.67
N GLY A 261 -4.72 3.25 -7.02
CA GLY A 261 -3.58 2.52 -7.52
C GLY A 261 -2.37 3.43 -7.71
N ALA A 262 -1.23 2.85 -8.03
CA ALA A 262 0.02 3.58 -8.14
C ALA A 262 -0.05 4.72 -9.16
N GLY A 263 0.31 5.92 -8.71
CA GLY A 263 0.32 7.13 -9.54
C GLY A 263 -1.07 7.69 -9.84
N ARG A 264 -2.12 7.32 -9.09
CA ARG A 264 -3.45 7.88 -9.24
C ARG A 264 -4.06 8.21 -7.88
N THR A 265 -3.90 9.44 -7.49
CA THR A 265 -4.46 10.01 -6.26
C THR A 265 -5.70 10.83 -6.61
N ILE A 266 -6.77 10.62 -5.88
CA ILE A 266 -8.02 11.38 -5.98
C ILE A 266 -8.24 12.04 -4.63
N ALA A 267 -8.50 13.35 -4.63
CA ALA A 267 -8.79 14.12 -3.44
C ALA A 267 -10.09 14.90 -3.60
N SER A 268 -10.78 15.08 -2.50
CA SER A 268 -11.82 16.09 -2.33
C SER A 268 -11.56 16.87 -1.06
N LEU A 269 -11.79 18.15 -1.10
CA LEU A 269 -11.62 19.03 0.07
C LEU A 269 -12.56 20.21 0.01
N HIS A 270 -12.76 20.82 1.15
CA HIS A 270 -13.50 22.07 1.29
C HIS A 270 -12.52 23.22 1.50
N ILE A 271 -12.79 24.36 0.86
CA ILE A 271 -12.01 25.58 1.01
C ILE A 271 -12.93 26.71 1.44
N GLU A 272 -12.63 27.31 2.58
CA GLU A 272 -13.30 28.52 3.06
C GLU A 272 -12.85 29.72 2.23
N VAL A 273 -13.82 30.50 1.73
CA VAL A 273 -13.58 31.75 0.98
C VAL A 273 -14.37 32.92 1.60
N ASP A 274 -13.98 34.15 1.32
CA ASP A 274 -14.77 35.30 1.75
C ASP A 274 -16.12 35.35 1.02
N GLY A 275 -17.22 35.25 1.75
CA GLY A 275 -18.58 35.26 1.20
C GLY A 275 -18.97 36.59 0.50
N LYS A 276 -18.16 37.67 0.60
CA LYS A 276 -18.34 38.93 -0.11
C LYS A 276 -17.53 39.03 -1.38
N GLU A 277 -16.53 38.17 -1.56
CA GLU A 277 -15.74 38.14 -2.78
C GLU A 277 -16.64 37.79 -3.98
N ASP A 278 -16.26 38.28 -5.15
CA ASP A 278 -16.96 37.91 -6.39
C ASP A 278 -16.86 36.40 -6.61
N VAL A 279 -18.01 35.75 -6.77
CA VAL A 279 -18.11 34.28 -6.92
C VAL A 279 -17.27 33.76 -8.09
N PHE A 280 -17.14 34.54 -9.18
CA PHE A 280 -16.35 34.15 -10.32
C PHE A 280 -14.85 34.18 -9.99
N ARG A 281 -14.41 35.16 -9.20
CA ARG A 281 -13.03 35.26 -8.75
C ARG A 281 -12.67 34.10 -7.81
N SER A 282 -13.53 33.82 -6.85
CA SER A 282 -13.33 32.68 -5.94
C SER A 282 -13.30 31.36 -6.70
N HIS A 283 -14.23 31.17 -7.66
CA HIS A 283 -14.26 29.98 -8.52
C HIS A 283 -12.99 29.85 -9.37
N ASP A 284 -12.49 30.95 -9.94
CA ASP A 284 -11.27 30.97 -10.75
C ASP A 284 -10.04 30.53 -9.91
N ALA A 285 -9.99 30.95 -8.64
CA ALA A 285 -8.96 30.49 -7.71
C ALA A 285 -9.06 28.97 -7.44
N MET A 286 -10.26 28.41 -7.26
CA MET A 286 -10.45 26.97 -7.08
C MET A 286 -10.00 26.19 -8.33
N ASP A 287 -10.37 26.64 -9.52
CA ASP A 287 -9.92 26.04 -10.79
C ASP A 287 -8.39 26.04 -10.93
N LEU A 288 -7.73 27.13 -10.51
CA LEU A 288 -6.28 27.21 -10.52
C LEU A 288 -5.64 26.24 -9.52
N ILE A 289 -6.20 26.10 -8.32
CA ILE A 289 -5.75 25.12 -7.33
C ILE A 289 -5.89 23.70 -7.87
N GLU A 290 -7.05 23.35 -8.46
CA GLU A 290 -7.28 22.03 -9.05
C GLU A 290 -6.28 21.73 -10.17
N ARG A 291 -6.00 22.69 -11.05
CA ARG A 291 -4.97 22.56 -12.11
C ARG A 291 -3.58 22.36 -11.53
N ARG A 292 -3.23 23.13 -10.51
CA ARG A 292 -1.91 23.05 -9.87
C ARG A 292 -1.71 21.71 -9.17
N LEU A 293 -2.76 21.18 -8.51
CA LEU A 293 -2.76 19.83 -7.96
C LEU A 293 -2.69 18.75 -9.06
N GLY A 294 -3.31 19.01 -10.21
CA GLY A 294 -3.22 18.13 -11.39
C GLY A 294 -1.79 17.99 -11.92
N GLU A 295 -0.97 19.05 -11.87
CA GLU A 295 0.46 19.00 -12.21
C GLU A 295 1.26 18.09 -11.26
N GLU A 296 0.83 17.98 -10.00
CA GLU A 296 1.37 17.06 -9.00
C GLU A 296 0.74 15.65 -9.05
N HIS A 297 0.01 15.32 -10.14
CA HIS A 297 -0.69 14.05 -10.34
C HIS A 297 -1.81 13.75 -9.33
N ILE A 298 -2.38 14.78 -8.71
CA ILE A 298 -3.52 14.68 -7.79
C ILE A 298 -4.77 15.19 -8.52
N THR A 299 -5.74 14.30 -8.77
CA THR A 299 -7.05 14.70 -9.29
C THR A 299 -7.87 15.21 -8.10
N CYS A 300 -8.15 16.50 -8.06
CA CYS A 300 -8.86 17.12 -6.94
C CYS A 300 -10.22 17.67 -7.37
N THR A 301 -11.19 17.62 -6.46
CA THR A 301 -12.46 18.34 -6.54
C THR A 301 -12.60 19.20 -5.29
N ILE A 302 -12.87 20.48 -5.48
CA ILE A 302 -12.96 21.46 -4.39
C ILE A 302 -14.41 21.87 -4.19
N HIS A 303 -14.89 21.76 -2.95
CA HIS A 303 -16.10 22.42 -2.50
C HIS A 303 -15.75 23.79 -1.91
N MET A 304 -16.42 24.82 -2.37
CA MET A 304 -16.18 26.18 -1.94
C MET A 304 -17.19 26.60 -0.86
N ASP A 305 -16.70 26.93 0.35
CA ASP A 305 -17.49 27.33 1.48
C ASP A 305 -17.37 28.83 1.78
N PRO A 306 -18.38 29.64 1.42
CA PRO A 306 -18.35 31.08 1.71
C PRO A 306 -18.58 31.35 3.20
N ILE A 307 -17.62 32.01 3.84
CA ILE A 307 -17.70 32.42 5.24
C ILE A 307 -17.90 33.90 5.40
N VAL A 308 -18.52 34.32 6.49
CA VAL A 308 -18.70 35.74 6.85
C VAL A 308 -17.44 36.24 7.54
N THR A 309 -16.76 37.22 6.93
CA THR A 309 -15.47 37.76 7.41
C THR A 309 -15.59 39.15 8.03
N ASP A 310 -16.68 39.90 7.75
CA ASP A 310 -16.86 41.30 8.07
C ASP A 310 -17.87 41.60 9.20
N ASN A 311 -18.39 40.55 9.87
CA ASN A 311 -19.29 40.72 11.03
C ASN A 311 -18.47 40.50 12.31
N GLU A 312 -18.29 41.57 13.08
CA GLU A 312 -17.53 41.55 14.34
C GLU A 312 -18.12 40.53 15.35
N GLU A 313 -19.43 40.38 15.39
CA GLU A 313 -20.10 39.44 16.30
C GLU A 313 -19.84 38.00 15.90
N VAL A 314 -19.93 37.69 14.60
CA VAL A 314 -19.61 36.37 14.06
C VAL A 314 -18.13 36.03 14.32
N THR A 315 -17.23 36.99 14.07
CA THR A 315 -15.79 36.80 14.30
C THR A 315 -15.48 36.59 15.78
N LYS A 316 -16.13 37.35 16.67
CA LYS A 316 -15.98 37.18 18.12
C LYS A 316 -16.40 35.77 18.57
N TRP A 317 -17.59 35.32 18.14
CA TRP A 317 -18.07 34.01 18.52
C TRP A 317 -17.26 32.86 17.91
N ARG A 318 -16.83 32.98 16.65
CA ARG A 318 -15.92 32.01 16.02
C ARG A 318 -14.66 31.85 16.85
N THR A 319 -14.02 32.96 17.23
CA THR A 319 -12.80 32.96 18.04
C THR A 319 -13.03 32.32 19.41
N ALA A 320 -14.14 32.72 20.10
CA ALA A 320 -14.44 32.16 21.41
C ALA A 320 -14.73 30.65 21.37
N VAL A 321 -15.45 30.17 20.35
CA VAL A 321 -15.72 28.75 20.18
C VAL A 321 -14.42 27.99 19.81
N LYS A 322 -13.57 28.57 18.97
CA LYS A 322 -12.27 27.98 18.62
C LYS A 322 -11.36 27.83 19.85
N GLU A 323 -11.36 28.82 20.74
CA GLU A 323 -10.63 28.72 22.01
C GLU A 323 -11.22 27.63 22.93
N ILE A 324 -12.55 27.55 23.07
CA ILE A 324 -13.22 26.51 23.83
C ILE A 324 -12.87 25.11 23.33
N VAL A 325 -12.93 24.93 22.02
CA VAL A 325 -12.58 23.64 21.35
C VAL A 325 -11.12 23.30 21.58
N GLY A 326 -10.20 24.26 21.40
CA GLY A 326 -8.76 24.07 21.61
C GLY A 326 -8.37 23.77 23.06
N GLU A 327 -9.15 24.26 24.05
CA GLU A 327 -8.96 23.93 25.46
C GLU A 327 -9.43 22.50 25.83
N ILE A 328 -10.35 21.92 25.06
CA ILE A 328 -10.80 20.54 25.25
C ILE A 328 -9.70 19.58 24.73
N ASP A 329 -9.26 19.78 23.48
CA ASP A 329 -8.10 19.11 22.89
C ASP A 329 -7.56 19.94 21.74
N THR A 330 -6.28 20.23 21.75
CA THR A 330 -5.59 21.05 20.71
C THR A 330 -5.58 20.44 19.32
N ARG A 331 -5.95 19.16 19.20
CA ARG A 331 -6.04 18.44 17.93
C ARG A 331 -7.41 18.53 17.26
N ILE A 332 -8.43 19.01 18.00
CA ILE A 332 -9.76 19.24 17.43
C ILE A 332 -9.71 20.58 16.68
N ASP A 333 -10.17 20.59 15.44
CA ASP A 333 -10.29 21.81 14.64
C ASP A 333 -11.76 22.20 14.45
N LEU A 334 -12.00 23.51 14.29
CA LEU A 334 -13.32 24.09 14.10
C LEU A 334 -13.43 24.59 12.66
N HIS A 335 -14.50 24.22 11.95
CA HIS A 335 -14.78 24.68 10.60
C HIS A 335 -16.28 24.90 10.36
N ASP A 336 -16.61 25.48 9.20
CA ASP A 336 -17.97 25.79 8.74
C ASP A 336 -18.83 26.55 9.76
N PHE A 337 -18.20 27.53 10.45
CA PHE A 337 -18.86 28.30 11.50
C PHE A 337 -19.86 29.31 10.93
N ARG A 338 -21.12 29.17 11.33
CA ARG A 338 -22.24 30.04 10.97
C ARG A 338 -23.02 30.48 12.21
N MET A 339 -23.51 31.69 12.17
CA MET A 339 -24.38 32.27 13.21
C MET A 339 -25.74 32.57 12.63
N VAL A 340 -26.78 32.00 13.22
CA VAL A 340 -28.16 32.17 12.78
C VAL A 340 -28.97 32.83 13.91
N PRO A 341 -29.17 34.17 13.85
CA PRO A 341 -29.94 34.88 14.85
C PRO A 341 -31.45 34.54 14.74
N GLY A 342 -32.07 34.21 15.88
CA GLY A 342 -33.50 33.98 16.04
C GLY A 342 -34.19 35.05 16.89
N LEU A 343 -35.50 34.95 17.07
CA LEU A 343 -36.28 35.91 17.86
C LEU A 343 -36.01 35.80 19.37
N THR A 344 -35.66 34.63 19.86
CA THR A 344 -35.48 34.33 21.30
C THR A 344 -34.06 33.92 21.65
N HIS A 345 -33.32 33.40 20.70
CA HIS A 345 -31.95 32.91 20.87
C HIS A 345 -31.22 32.92 19.54
N THR A 346 -29.90 32.79 19.57
CA THR A 346 -29.04 32.66 18.39
C THR A 346 -28.42 31.29 18.36
N ASN A 347 -28.44 30.62 17.20
CA ASN A 347 -27.77 29.35 16.99
C ASN A 347 -26.38 29.59 16.42
N LEU A 348 -25.36 28.98 17.04
CA LEU A 348 -24.03 28.82 16.52
C LEU A 348 -23.96 27.42 15.88
N ILE A 349 -23.86 27.39 14.56
CA ILE A 349 -23.81 26.15 13.78
C ILE A 349 -22.37 26.00 13.29
N PHE A 350 -21.77 24.86 13.58
CA PHE A 350 -20.38 24.58 13.18
C PHE A 350 -20.06 23.10 13.25
N ASP A 351 -19.01 22.74 12.54
CA ASP A 351 -18.50 21.40 12.51
C ASP A 351 -17.15 21.34 13.23
N ILE A 352 -16.85 20.18 13.86
CA ILE A 352 -15.57 19.93 14.54
C ILE A 352 -14.93 18.67 13.99
N ALA A 353 -13.67 18.81 13.58
CA ALA A 353 -12.83 17.71 13.14
C ALA A 353 -12.15 17.07 14.34
N VAL A 354 -12.51 15.82 14.64
CA VAL A 354 -12.01 15.06 15.79
C VAL A 354 -11.15 13.89 15.33
N PRO A 355 -9.85 13.79 15.75
CA PRO A 355 -9.01 12.68 15.39
C PRO A 355 -9.54 11.33 15.85
N PHE A 356 -9.35 10.27 15.04
CA PHE A 356 -9.76 8.90 15.38
C PHE A 356 -9.13 8.38 16.68
N GLU A 357 -7.93 8.86 17.03
CA GLU A 357 -7.21 8.48 18.25
C GLU A 357 -7.83 9.05 19.52
N LEU A 358 -8.65 10.09 19.40
CA LEU A 358 -9.33 10.70 20.56
C LEU A 358 -10.49 9.82 20.99
N LYS A 359 -10.33 9.14 22.13
CA LYS A 359 -11.30 8.16 22.66
C LYS A 359 -12.48 8.80 23.39
N THR A 360 -12.47 10.12 23.56
CA THR A 360 -13.58 10.83 24.22
C THR A 360 -14.86 10.68 23.39
N PRO A 361 -15.99 10.26 23.99
CA PRO A 361 -17.26 10.15 23.28
C PRO A 361 -17.70 11.50 22.70
N GLU A 362 -18.22 11.50 21.47
CA GLU A 362 -18.67 12.70 20.78
C GLU A 362 -19.72 13.49 21.57
N GLY A 363 -20.64 12.78 22.20
CA GLY A 363 -21.65 13.42 23.08
C GLY A 363 -21.01 14.23 24.20
N THR A 364 -19.95 13.71 24.83
CA THR A 364 -19.23 14.41 25.91
C THR A 364 -18.52 15.67 25.41
N ILE A 365 -17.96 15.62 24.20
CA ILE A 365 -17.33 16.80 23.59
C ILE A 365 -18.38 17.87 23.28
N LYS A 366 -19.50 17.48 22.67
CA LYS A 366 -20.61 18.38 22.35
C LYS A 366 -21.18 19.02 23.61
N GLU A 367 -21.51 18.24 24.64
CA GLU A 367 -22.04 18.72 25.92
C GLU A 367 -21.11 19.72 26.61
N GLU A 368 -19.79 19.46 26.55
CA GLU A 368 -18.79 20.33 27.15
C GLU A 368 -18.68 21.67 26.40
N ILE A 369 -18.71 21.64 25.07
CA ILE A 369 -18.71 22.85 24.24
C ILE A 369 -19.97 23.66 24.50
N GLU A 370 -21.16 23.03 24.46
CA GLU A 370 -22.44 23.65 24.71
C GLU A 370 -22.49 24.31 26.09
N ARG A 371 -22.04 23.59 27.12
CA ARG A 371 -21.98 24.11 28.50
C ARG A 371 -21.10 25.37 28.59
N ARG A 372 -19.96 25.40 27.92
CA ARG A 372 -19.03 26.55 27.97
C ARG A 372 -19.55 27.72 27.14
N VAL A 373 -20.14 27.49 25.98
CA VAL A 373 -20.79 28.53 25.17
C VAL A 373 -21.94 29.17 25.95
N HIS A 374 -22.80 28.35 26.55
CA HIS A 374 -23.94 28.82 27.36
C HIS A 374 -23.49 29.59 28.60
N ALA A 375 -22.34 29.27 29.17
CA ALA A 375 -21.76 30.02 30.30
C ALA A 375 -21.25 31.41 29.89
N LEU A 376 -20.87 31.62 28.62
CA LEU A 376 -20.51 32.93 28.11
C LEU A 376 -21.73 33.80 27.85
N ASP A 377 -22.77 33.25 27.24
CA ASP A 377 -24.07 33.91 27.05
C ASP A 377 -25.21 32.89 26.93
N PRO A 378 -26.21 32.92 27.85
CA PRO A 378 -27.31 31.96 27.84
C PRO A 378 -28.23 32.02 26.61
N ASN A 379 -28.16 33.07 25.80
CA ASN A 379 -28.97 33.22 24.60
C ASN A 379 -28.37 32.51 23.36
N TYR A 380 -27.17 31.91 23.48
CA TYR A 380 -26.51 31.22 22.40
C TYR A 380 -26.54 29.72 22.58
N PHE A 381 -27.01 29.01 21.57
CA PHE A 381 -27.11 27.55 21.52
C PHE A 381 -26.17 27.01 20.43
N THR A 382 -25.68 25.80 20.61
CA THR A 382 -24.79 25.17 19.64
C THR A 382 -25.48 24.06 18.85
N VAL A 383 -25.23 24.04 17.56
CA VAL A 383 -25.58 22.90 16.66
C VAL A 383 -24.27 22.39 16.09
N ILE A 384 -23.84 21.23 16.59
CA ILE A 384 -22.49 20.73 16.33
C ILE A 384 -22.56 19.43 15.53
N THR A 385 -21.91 19.41 14.36
CA THR A 385 -21.57 18.18 13.64
C THR A 385 -20.16 17.72 14.06
N VAL A 386 -19.92 16.41 14.09
CA VAL A 386 -18.62 15.85 14.43
C VAL A 386 -18.13 15.02 13.26
N ASP A 387 -17.00 15.42 12.69
CA ASP A 387 -16.31 14.73 11.64
C ASP A 387 -15.10 13.98 12.22
N ARG A 388 -15.04 12.67 12.01
CA ARG A 388 -13.91 11.86 12.44
C ARG A 388 -12.86 11.82 11.34
N MET A 389 -11.65 12.23 11.68
CA MET A 389 -10.54 12.32 10.74
C MET A 389 -9.26 11.65 11.27
#